data_97b0c106b2ada2e709108b60a5f2491f
#
_entry.id   97b0c106b2ada2e709108b60a5f2491f
#
_cell.length_a   1.000
_cell.length_b   1.000
_cell.length_c   1.000
_cell.angle_alpha   90.00
_cell.angle_beta   90.00
_cell.angle_gamma   90.00
#
_symmetry.space_group_name_H-M   'P 1'
#
loop_
_entity.id
_entity.type
_entity.pdbx_description
1 polymer ?
#
loop_
_entity_poly.entity_id
_entity_poly.type
_entity_poly.pdbx_seq_one_letter_code
_entity_poly.pdbx_strand_id
1 'polypeptide(L)'
;MGPDRIPADWPLRDCSEFIRCGEILWHTQRIGAGPVVLLLHGTGASSHSMAGLATLLSRQFTCVLIDLPGQGFTPALRERKHLLSAMSSAVADLCDQLDLLPDYVIGHSAGAAVGIRMSLDTPIAPKGILSINGALLPFGAFIEPLMIKAARGLSQSSRVVHFLARRGTGKAYVRRALRDTGAAISEPMIQRYSQLISQPEHIEGTLRMMGGWELGKLATDLAQVTTPVHLIGSAKDHIVPATRAHRATRDIPGSTAVTLGNAGHLIHEADPQRIFDEFMHFLDRLN
;
A
#
# COMPACT_ATOMS: atom_id res chain seq x y z
N MET A 1 13.69 12.81 9.64
CA MET A 1 13.88 12.44 8.23
C MET A 1 13.67 13.71 7.41
N GLY A 2 14.28 13.86 6.23
CA GLY A 2 14.19 15.06 5.41
C GLY A 2 14.58 14.79 3.95
N PRO A 3 14.49 15.81 3.07
CA PRO A 3 14.71 15.67 1.62
C PRO A 3 16.04 15.02 1.22
N ASP A 4 17.11 15.27 2.00
CA ASP A 4 18.46 14.75 1.73
C ASP A 4 18.58 13.22 1.81
N ARG A 5 17.59 12.54 2.34
CA ARG A 5 17.56 11.06 2.43
C ARG A 5 16.99 10.38 1.19
N ILE A 6 16.34 11.13 0.29
CA ILE A 6 15.78 10.55 -0.93
C ILE A 6 16.91 10.32 -1.94
N PRO A 7 17.15 9.08 -2.40
CA PRO A 7 18.16 8.81 -3.42
C PRO A 7 17.95 9.65 -4.68
N ALA A 8 19.05 10.05 -5.33
CA ALA A 8 18.98 10.88 -6.53
C ALA A 8 18.18 10.23 -7.69
N ASP A 9 18.20 8.90 -7.73
CA ASP A 9 17.51 8.07 -8.72
C ASP A 9 16.12 7.60 -8.27
N TRP A 10 15.55 8.17 -7.18
CA TRP A 10 14.24 7.79 -6.68
C TRP A 10 13.12 8.19 -7.65
N PRO A 11 12.14 7.31 -7.94
CA PRO A 11 11.04 7.64 -8.84
C PRO A 11 10.27 8.88 -8.35
N LEU A 12 9.99 9.80 -9.27
CA LEU A 12 9.27 11.05 -8.99
C LEU A 12 9.91 11.91 -7.88
N ARG A 13 11.25 11.83 -7.71
CA ARG A 13 11.98 12.54 -6.67
C ARG A 13 11.70 14.04 -6.66
N ASP A 14 11.64 14.64 -7.85
CA ASP A 14 11.45 16.10 -8.00
C ASP A 14 10.02 16.55 -7.63
N CYS A 15 9.10 15.58 -7.47
CA CYS A 15 7.73 15.79 -6.99
C CYS A 15 7.56 15.45 -5.51
N SER A 16 8.68 15.17 -4.80
CA SER A 16 8.66 14.79 -3.39
C SER A 16 8.55 16.00 -2.49
N GLU A 17 7.63 15.93 -1.56
CA GLU A 17 7.41 16.93 -0.52
C GLU A 17 7.40 16.28 0.87
N PHE A 18 7.81 17.04 1.89
CA PHE A 18 7.71 16.63 3.29
C PHE A 18 6.73 17.54 4.01
N ILE A 19 5.59 16.96 4.40
CA ILE A 19 4.45 17.69 4.96
C ILE A 19 4.25 17.26 6.41
N ARG A 20 4.22 18.24 7.31
CA ARG A 20 3.92 17.97 8.72
C ARG A 20 2.41 17.99 8.95
N CYS A 21 1.91 16.81 9.36
CA CYS A 21 0.55 16.67 9.84
C CYS A 21 0.59 16.09 11.26
N GLY A 22 0.19 16.88 12.24
CA GLY A 22 0.38 16.55 13.64
C GLY A 22 1.85 16.26 13.99
N GLU A 23 2.11 15.08 14.55
CA GLU A 23 3.46 14.65 14.89
C GLU A 23 4.21 13.96 13.75
N ILE A 24 3.54 13.65 12.65
CA ILE A 24 4.11 12.91 11.51
C ILE A 24 4.64 13.90 10.48
N LEU A 25 5.88 13.66 10.03
CA LEU A 25 6.45 14.31 8.86
C LEU A 25 6.29 13.35 7.67
N TRP A 26 5.23 13.55 6.91
CA TRP A 26 4.88 12.72 5.78
C TRP A 26 5.78 12.98 4.57
N HIS A 27 6.21 11.94 3.90
CA HIS A 27 6.71 12.01 2.53
C HIS A 27 5.54 11.78 1.58
N THR A 28 5.35 12.72 0.66
CA THR A 28 4.31 12.69 -0.37
C THR A 28 4.91 13.02 -1.72
N GLN A 29 4.26 12.58 -2.78
CA GLN A 29 4.58 12.97 -4.16
C GLN A 29 3.28 13.32 -4.88
N ARG A 30 3.29 14.45 -5.62
CA ARG A 30 2.10 14.91 -6.35
C ARG A 30 2.44 15.21 -7.79
N ILE A 31 1.70 14.60 -8.75
CA ILE A 31 1.88 14.82 -10.18
C ILE A 31 0.54 14.86 -10.91
N GLY A 32 0.54 15.55 -12.08
CA GLY A 32 -0.64 15.63 -12.94
C GLY A 32 -1.65 16.69 -12.53
N ALA A 33 -2.77 16.72 -13.21
CA ALA A 33 -3.90 17.64 -12.98
C ALA A 33 -5.22 16.94 -13.32
N GLY A 34 -6.30 17.32 -12.63
CA GLY A 34 -7.64 16.74 -12.78
C GLY A 34 -8.18 16.16 -11.48
N PRO A 35 -9.17 15.26 -11.55
CA PRO A 35 -9.71 14.57 -10.36
C PRO A 35 -8.61 13.91 -9.54
N VAL A 36 -8.75 13.90 -8.22
CA VAL A 36 -7.70 13.42 -7.31
C VAL A 36 -7.74 11.91 -7.15
N VAL A 37 -6.60 11.25 -7.40
CA VAL A 37 -6.39 9.82 -7.13
C VAL A 37 -5.35 9.68 -6.02
N LEU A 38 -5.77 9.15 -4.87
CA LEU A 38 -4.87 8.79 -3.77
C LEU A 38 -4.32 7.37 -3.99
N LEU A 39 -2.98 7.24 -4.02
CA LEU A 39 -2.30 5.97 -4.24
C LEU A 39 -1.62 5.48 -2.96
N LEU A 40 -2.03 4.28 -2.50
CA LEU A 40 -1.61 3.68 -1.25
C LEU A 40 -0.84 2.37 -1.51
N HIS A 41 0.43 2.35 -1.15
CA HIS A 41 1.31 1.19 -1.33
C HIS A 41 1.06 0.06 -0.32
N GLY A 42 1.62 -1.12 -0.57
CA GLY A 42 1.55 -2.28 0.32
C GLY A 42 2.64 -2.30 1.41
N THR A 43 2.51 -3.22 2.36
CA THR A 43 3.48 -3.44 3.44
C THR A 43 4.87 -3.71 2.89
N GLY A 44 5.88 -3.02 3.42
CA GLY A 44 7.29 -3.17 3.02
C GLY A 44 7.66 -2.46 1.72
N ALA A 45 6.72 -1.75 1.09
CA ALA A 45 6.96 -0.87 -0.05
C ALA A 45 7.00 0.61 0.39
N SER A 46 6.87 1.53 -0.56
CA SER A 46 6.67 2.97 -0.38
C SER A 46 6.02 3.54 -1.64
N SER A 47 5.86 4.85 -1.71
CA SER A 47 5.33 5.58 -2.88
C SER A 47 5.98 5.16 -4.20
N HIS A 48 7.27 4.76 -4.20
CA HIS A 48 7.98 4.31 -5.41
C HIS A 48 7.26 3.20 -6.16
N SER A 49 6.58 2.30 -5.45
CA SER A 49 5.89 1.15 -6.06
C SER A 49 4.68 1.59 -6.90
N MET A 50 4.11 2.74 -6.58
CA MET A 50 2.98 3.33 -7.29
C MET A 50 3.40 4.29 -8.42
N ALA A 51 4.69 4.64 -8.52
CA ALA A 51 5.17 5.70 -9.41
C ALA A 51 4.92 5.41 -10.90
N GLY A 52 5.07 4.16 -11.33
CA GLY A 52 4.79 3.76 -12.71
C GLY A 52 3.32 3.98 -13.09
N LEU A 53 2.41 3.55 -12.22
CA LEU A 53 0.98 3.74 -12.39
C LEU A 53 0.61 5.24 -12.33
N ALA A 54 1.15 5.97 -11.35
CA ALA A 54 0.91 7.40 -11.22
C ALA A 54 1.33 8.19 -12.46
N THR A 55 2.45 7.82 -13.09
CA THR A 55 2.92 8.46 -14.34
C THR A 55 1.92 8.27 -15.48
N LEU A 56 1.27 7.13 -15.57
CA LEU A 56 0.22 6.90 -16.58
C LEU A 56 -1.05 7.70 -16.26
N LEU A 57 -1.49 7.66 -15.00
CA LEU A 57 -2.69 8.36 -14.53
C LEU A 57 -2.55 9.88 -14.59
N SER A 58 -1.35 10.42 -14.39
CA SER A 58 -1.10 11.89 -14.33
C SER A 58 -1.46 12.66 -15.60
N ARG A 59 -1.71 11.95 -16.69
CA ARG A 59 -2.20 12.55 -17.94
C ARG A 59 -3.65 13.06 -17.83
N GLN A 60 -4.43 12.56 -16.88
CA GLN A 60 -5.85 12.86 -16.71
C GLN A 60 -6.25 13.12 -15.25
N PHE A 61 -5.38 12.82 -14.29
CA PHE A 61 -5.67 12.88 -12.85
C PHE A 61 -4.56 13.61 -12.10
N THR A 62 -4.92 14.19 -10.97
CA THR A 62 -3.95 14.58 -9.93
C THR A 62 -3.67 13.34 -9.09
N CYS A 63 -2.48 12.78 -9.22
CA CYS A 63 -2.03 11.63 -8.45
C CYS A 63 -1.31 12.07 -7.18
N VAL A 64 -1.75 11.61 -6.03
CA VAL A 64 -1.12 11.82 -4.73
C VAL A 64 -0.64 10.48 -4.21
N LEU A 65 0.68 10.31 -4.12
CA LEU A 65 1.33 9.13 -3.55
C LEU A 65 1.84 9.49 -2.17
N ILE A 66 1.66 8.60 -1.21
CA ILE A 66 2.16 8.81 0.16
C ILE A 66 2.95 7.60 0.62
N ASP A 67 3.96 7.84 1.45
CA ASP A 67 4.58 6.77 2.22
C ASP A 67 3.77 6.56 3.51
N LEU A 68 3.22 5.37 3.69
CA LEU A 68 2.46 5.02 4.89
C LEU A 68 3.36 5.08 6.14
N PRO A 69 2.83 5.46 7.31
CA PRO A 69 3.60 5.60 8.53
C PRO A 69 4.49 4.40 8.87
N GLY A 70 5.77 4.66 9.07
CA GLY A 70 6.80 3.64 9.34
C GLY A 70 7.44 3.05 8.09
N GLN A 71 7.08 3.51 6.89
CA GLN A 71 7.61 2.98 5.64
C GLN A 71 8.15 4.11 4.75
N GLY A 72 9.06 3.76 3.84
CA GLY A 72 9.71 4.76 3.00
C GLY A 72 10.43 5.83 3.82
N PHE A 73 10.04 7.07 3.58
CA PHE A 73 10.61 8.26 4.24
C PHE A 73 9.68 8.87 5.29
N THR A 74 8.50 8.27 5.53
CA THR A 74 7.56 8.67 6.58
C THR A 74 7.89 7.91 7.88
N PRO A 75 8.12 8.61 9.02
CA PRO A 75 8.40 7.96 10.29
C PRO A 75 7.19 7.15 10.80
N ALA A 76 7.48 6.18 11.66
CA ALA A 76 6.45 5.38 12.32
C ALA A 76 5.58 6.23 13.27
N LEU A 77 4.33 5.83 13.44
CA LEU A 77 3.46 6.39 14.48
C LEU A 77 4.12 6.20 15.86
N ARG A 78 4.13 7.24 16.69
CA ARG A 78 4.78 7.21 18.03
C ARG A 78 4.12 6.23 18.97
N GLU A 79 2.82 6.12 18.94
CA GLU A 79 2.10 5.13 19.72
C GLU A 79 2.26 3.73 19.10
N ARG A 80 2.36 2.69 19.96
CA ARG A 80 2.57 1.29 19.53
C ARG A 80 1.42 0.69 18.71
N LYS A 81 0.45 1.51 18.32
CA LYS A 81 -0.77 1.10 17.62
C LYS A 81 -0.65 1.36 16.12
N HIS A 82 0.14 0.56 15.43
CA HIS A 82 0.05 0.48 13.97
C HIS A 82 -1.18 -0.34 13.55
N LEU A 83 -2.32 -0.05 14.18
CA LEU A 83 -3.60 -0.64 13.84
C LEU A 83 -4.07 -0.09 12.50
N LEU A 84 -4.81 -0.88 11.76
CA LEU A 84 -5.39 -0.47 10.48
C LEU A 84 -6.22 0.81 10.61
N SER A 85 -7.05 0.93 11.65
CA SER A 85 -7.86 2.12 11.94
C SER A 85 -7.01 3.36 12.22
N ALA A 86 -5.93 3.24 13.01
CA ALA A 86 -5.05 4.37 13.29
C ALA A 86 -4.31 4.84 12.03
N MET A 87 -3.95 3.92 11.15
CA MET A 87 -3.30 4.24 9.89
C MET A 87 -4.26 4.91 8.91
N SER A 88 -5.50 4.42 8.80
CA SER A 88 -6.53 5.04 7.95
C SER A 88 -6.91 6.44 8.44
N SER A 89 -7.03 6.65 9.77
CA SER A 89 -7.28 7.98 10.33
C SER A 89 -6.13 8.94 10.05
N ALA A 90 -4.87 8.49 10.23
CA ALA A 90 -3.71 9.34 9.95
C ALA A 90 -3.62 9.74 8.46
N VAL A 91 -4.03 8.87 7.52
CA VAL A 91 -4.12 9.21 6.09
C VAL A 91 -5.23 10.22 5.85
N ALA A 92 -6.38 10.08 6.51
CA ALA A 92 -7.47 11.03 6.40
C ALA A 92 -7.08 12.41 6.94
N ASP A 93 -6.40 12.47 8.10
CA ASP A 93 -5.88 13.71 8.67
C ASP A 93 -4.90 14.40 7.71
N LEU A 94 -4.06 13.63 7.00
CA LEU A 94 -3.17 14.17 5.98
C LEU A 94 -3.96 14.74 4.79
N CYS A 95 -5.01 14.07 4.34
CA CYS A 95 -5.86 14.57 3.26
C CYS A 95 -6.54 15.89 3.66
N ASP A 96 -7.05 15.97 4.87
CA ASP A 96 -7.65 17.20 5.42
C ASP A 96 -6.61 18.33 5.50
N GLN A 97 -5.42 18.07 6.05
CA GLN A 97 -4.30 19.03 6.12
C GLN A 97 -3.88 19.57 4.74
N LEU A 98 -4.03 18.78 3.68
CA LEU A 98 -3.68 19.14 2.31
C LEU A 98 -4.85 19.74 1.53
N ASP A 99 -6.02 19.89 2.14
CA ASP A 99 -7.26 20.26 1.47
C ASP A 99 -7.55 19.35 0.24
N LEU A 100 -7.29 18.05 0.42
CA LEU A 100 -7.45 17.03 -0.61
C LEU A 100 -8.70 16.18 -0.32
N LEU A 101 -9.63 16.21 -1.27
CA LEU A 101 -10.76 15.28 -1.31
C LEU A 101 -10.49 14.26 -2.42
N PRO A 102 -10.00 13.04 -2.09
CA PRO A 102 -9.76 12.03 -3.12
C PRO A 102 -11.04 11.63 -3.83
N ASP A 103 -11.09 11.86 -5.16
CA ASP A 103 -12.18 11.33 -6.00
C ASP A 103 -12.10 9.81 -6.07
N TYR A 104 -10.88 9.28 -6.09
CA TYR A 104 -10.63 7.83 -6.17
C TYR A 104 -9.47 7.44 -5.26
N VAL A 105 -9.52 6.19 -4.79
CA VAL A 105 -8.41 5.58 -4.05
C VAL A 105 -7.95 4.32 -4.80
N ILE A 106 -6.65 4.22 -5.04
CA ILE A 106 -6.04 3.00 -5.56
C ILE A 106 -5.10 2.46 -4.49
N GLY A 107 -5.41 1.29 -3.96
CA GLY A 107 -4.61 0.66 -2.91
C GLY A 107 -4.05 -0.70 -3.32
N HIS A 108 -2.77 -0.93 -3.02
CA HIS A 108 -2.14 -2.23 -3.18
C HIS A 108 -2.03 -2.96 -1.84
N SER A 109 -2.40 -4.23 -1.80
CA SER A 109 -2.24 -5.11 -0.64
C SER A 109 -2.78 -4.45 0.64
N ALA A 110 -1.94 -4.11 1.61
CA ALA A 110 -2.31 -3.38 2.82
C ALA A 110 -2.87 -1.97 2.53
N GLY A 111 -2.39 -1.27 1.51
CA GLY A 111 -2.93 0.02 1.10
C GLY A 111 -4.39 -0.03 0.67
N ALA A 112 -4.83 -1.16 0.08
CA ALA A 112 -6.25 -1.37 -0.21
C ALA A 112 -7.09 -1.47 1.08
N ALA A 113 -6.58 -2.17 2.09
CA ALA A 113 -7.24 -2.25 3.39
C ALA A 113 -7.31 -0.88 4.08
N VAL A 114 -6.24 -0.05 3.98
CA VAL A 114 -6.25 1.34 4.47
C VAL A 114 -7.31 2.16 3.76
N GLY A 115 -7.37 2.11 2.44
CA GLY A 115 -8.34 2.88 1.64
C GLY A 115 -9.79 2.52 1.97
N ILE A 116 -10.10 1.21 2.09
CA ILE A 116 -11.44 0.75 2.49
C ILE A 116 -11.73 1.14 3.94
N ARG A 117 -10.80 0.96 4.87
CA ARG A 117 -10.99 1.34 6.27
C ARG A 117 -11.21 2.86 6.41
N MET A 118 -10.50 3.66 5.63
CA MET A 118 -10.67 5.11 5.59
C MET A 118 -12.09 5.51 5.15
N SER A 119 -12.64 4.87 4.11
CA SER A 119 -14.03 5.14 3.67
C SER A 119 -15.10 4.70 4.68
N LEU A 120 -14.76 3.83 5.62
CA LEU A 120 -15.67 3.39 6.69
C LEU A 120 -15.59 4.26 7.94
N ASP A 121 -14.38 4.71 8.32
CA ASP A 121 -14.13 5.34 9.62
C ASP A 121 -14.05 6.86 9.57
N THR A 122 -13.99 7.47 8.36
CA THR A 122 -13.73 8.90 8.20
C THR A 122 -14.75 9.52 7.23
N PRO A 123 -14.86 10.87 7.18
CA PRO A 123 -15.73 11.56 6.23
C PRO A 123 -15.29 11.44 4.75
N ILE A 124 -14.12 10.86 4.48
CA ILE A 124 -13.62 10.69 3.10
C ILE A 124 -14.45 9.63 2.38
N ALA A 125 -15.21 10.08 1.38
CA ALA A 125 -16.12 9.24 0.59
C ALA A 125 -15.71 9.30 -0.90
N PRO A 126 -14.72 8.51 -1.34
CA PRO A 126 -14.31 8.50 -2.74
C PRO A 126 -15.41 7.94 -3.63
N LYS A 127 -15.45 8.37 -4.88
CA LYS A 127 -16.38 7.87 -5.91
C LYS A 127 -16.14 6.41 -6.26
N GLY A 128 -14.92 5.90 -5.98
CA GLY A 128 -14.56 4.51 -6.19
C GLY A 128 -13.22 4.14 -5.59
N ILE A 129 -13.07 2.86 -5.24
CA ILE A 129 -11.84 2.29 -4.71
C ILE A 129 -11.38 1.14 -5.62
N LEU A 130 -10.15 1.20 -6.14
CA LEU A 130 -9.49 0.10 -6.82
C LEU A 130 -8.57 -0.62 -5.84
N SER A 131 -8.84 -1.89 -5.60
CA SER A 131 -8.05 -2.76 -4.73
C SER A 131 -7.17 -3.69 -5.57
N ILE A 132 -5.86 -3.50 -5.54
CA ILE A 132 -4.90 -4.34 -6.25
C ILE A 132 -4.34 -5.37 -5.29
N ASN A 133 -4.65 -6.65 -5.47
CA ASN A 133 -4.22 -7.75 -4.62
C ASN A 133 -4.44 -7.45 -3.12
N GLY A 134 -5.59 -6.87 -2.79
CA GLY A 134 -5.89 -6.31 -1.47
C GLY A 134 -5.90 -7.34 -0.35
N ALA A 135 -5.24 -7.01 0.76
CA ALA A 135 -5.23 -7.78 2.00
C ALA A 135 -6.46 -7.43 2.85
N LEU A 136 -7.66 -7.82 2.39
CA LEU A 136 -8.94 -7.42 3.00
C LEU A 136 -9.50 -8.45 3.98
N LEU A 137 -9.08 -9.69 3.88
CA LEU A 137 -9.58 -10.81 4.68
C LEU A 137 -8.45 -11.42 5.53
N PRO A 138 -8.73 -11.99 6.71
CA PRO A 138 -7.73 -12.66 7.54
C PRO A 138 -6.98 -13.76 6.79
N PHE A 139 -5.68 -13.92 7.02
CA PHE A 139 -4.84 -14.95 6.37
C PHE A 139 -5.08 -16.37 6.88
N GLY A 140 -5.96 -16.53 7.85
CA GLY A 140 -6.35 -17.80 8.45
C GLY A 140 -6.23 -17.80 9.97
N ALA A 141 -7.12 -18.55 10.62
CA ALA A 141 -7.28 -18.51 12.07
C ALA A 141 -6.01 -18.89 12.86
N PHE A 142 -5.11 -19.68 12.29
CA PHE A 142 -3.87 -20.11 12.94
C PHE A 142 -2.63 -19.36 12.45
N ILE A 143 -2.59 -19.00 11.17
CA ILE A 143 -1.41 -18.38 10.54
C ILE A 143 -1.30 -16.92 10.95
N GLU A 144 -2.39 -16.15 10.88
CA GLU A 144 -2.39 -14.72 11.16
C GLU A 144 -1.95 -14.40 12.60
N PRO A 145 -2.48 -15.03 13.67
CA PRO A 145 -2.01 -14.75 15.03
C PRO A 145 -0.52 -15.07 15.24
N LEU A 146 -0.02 -16.14 14.60
CA LEU A 146 1.39 -16.51 14.68
C LEU A 146 2.28 -15.46 13.98
N MET A 147 1.89 -15.01 12.80
CA MET A 147 2.59 -13.95 12.06
C MET A 147 2.60 -12.64 12.84
N ILE A 148 1.47 -12.22 13.39
CA ILE A 148 1.34 -11.03 14.23
C ILE A 148 2.26 -11.12 15.44
N LYS A 149 2.24 -12.25 16.17
CA LYS A 149 3.09 -12.46 17.35
C LYS A 149 4.57 -12.42 17.00
N ALA A 150 4.97 -13.07 15.91
CA ALA A 150 6.35 -13.07 15.43
C ALA A 150 6.80 -11.65 15.05
N ALA A 151 6.01 -10.93 14.26
CA ALA A 151 6.32 -9.57 13.83
C ALA A 151 6.43 -8.61 15.04
N ARG A 152 5.52 -8.69 16.01
CA ARG A 152 5.60 -7.93 17.28
C ARG A 152 6.88 -8.23 18.04
N GLY A 153 7.24 -9.50 18.18
CA GLY A 153 8.49 -9.89 18.88
C GLY A 153 9.74 -9.36 18.18
N LEU A 154 9.80 -9.48 16.86
CA LEU A 154 10.93 -9.01 16.05
C LEU A 154 11.07 -7.48 16.09
N SER A 155 9.96 -6.74 16.02
CA SER A 155 9.96 -5.27 16.02
C SER A 155 10.43 -4.66 17.37
N GLN A 156 10.39 -5.41 18.47
CA GLN A 156 10.81 -4.93 19.80
C GLN A 156 12.32 -4.98 20.01
N SER A 157 13.07 -5.68 19.16
CA SER A 157 14.51 -5.84 19.28
C SER A 157 15.26 -5.01 18.26
N SER A 158 15.83 -3.89 18.67
CA SER A 158 16.69 -3.06 17.81
C SER A 158 17.85 -3.87 17.19
N ARG A 159 18.42 -4.83 17.92
CA ARG A 159 19.50 -5.70 17.39
C ARG A 159 19.00 -6.56 16.21
N VAL A 160 17.79 -7.11 16.33
CA VAL A 160 17.17 -7.93 15.27
C VAL A 160 16.84 -7.06 14.06
N VAL A 161 16.25 -5.89 14.28
CA VAL A 161 15.93 -4.93 13.21
C VAL A 161 17.18 -4.55 12.42
N HIS A 162 18.28 -4.15 13.11
CA HIS A 162 19.54 -3.82 12.45
C HIS A 162 20.18 -5.02 11.73
N PHE A 163 20.06 -6.22 12.30
CA PHE A 163 20.55 -7.43 11.64
C PHE A 163 19.78 -7.72 10.34
N LEU A 164 18.46 -7.59 10.37
CA LEU A 164 17.61 -7.74 9.18
C LEU A 164 17.92 -6.67 8.12
N ALA A 165 18.08 -5.41 8.53
CA ALA A 165 18.47 -4.33 7.64
C ALA A 165 19.82 -4.60 6.95
N ARG A 166 20.82 -5.08 7.68
CA ARG A 166 22.12 -5.48 7.10
C ARG A 166 21.99 -6.62 6.10
N ARG A 167 21.11 -7.60 6.35
CA ARG A 167 20.84 -8.68 5.39
C ARG A 167 20.13 -8.18 4.13
N GLY A 168 19.26 -7.19 4.26
CA GLY A 168 18.54 -6.53 3.16
C GLY A 168 19.44 -5.79 2.17
N THR A 169 20.71 -5.49 2.55
CA THR A 169 21.68 -4.91 1.60
C THR A 169 22.12 -5.91 0.52
N GLY A 170 21.87 -7.20 0.72
CA GLY A 170 22.19 -8.26 -0.25
C GLY A 170 21.13 -8.34 -1.36
N LYS A 171 21.43 -7.85 -2.57
CA LYS A 171 20.52 -7.89 -3.74
C LYS A 171 19.98 -9.30 -4.02
N ALA A 172 20.73 -10.36 -3.74
CA ALA A 172 20.28 -11.74 -3.94
C ALA A 172 19.12 -12.12 -3.01
N TYR A 173 19.16 -11.65 -1.75
CA TYR A 173 18.08 -11.86 -0.79
C TYR A 173 16.80 -11.11 -1.23
N VAL A 174 16.93 -9.83 -1.59
CA VAL A 174 15.81 -9.02 -2.08
C VAL A 174 15.22 -9.61 -3.36
N ARG A 175 16.05 -10.02 -4.31
CA ARG A 175 15.60 -10.68 -5.54
C ARG A 175 14.80 -11.94 -5.25
N ARG A 176 15.24 -12.76 -4.29
CA ARG A 176 14.50 -13.95 -3.88
C ARG A 176 13.14 -13.58 -3.27
N ALA A 177 13.14 -12.65 -2.31
CA ALA A 177 11.91 -12.20 -1.65
C ALA A 177 10.88 -11.65 -2.66
N LEU A 178 11.31 -10.85 -3.63
CA LEU A 178 10.44 -10.35 -4.68
C LEU A 178 9.94 -11.46 -5.62
N ARG A 179 10.77 -12.44 -5.99
CA ARG A 179 10.32 -13.61 -6.77
C ARG A 179 9.25 -14.41 -6.06
N ASP A 180 9.42 -14.59 -4.76
CA ASP A 180 8.49 -15.36 -3.93
C ASP A 180 7.07 -14.71 -3.89
N THR A 181 6.92 -13.46 -4.35
CA THR A 181 5.62 -12.81 -4.58
C THR A 181 4.91 -13.26 -5.86
N GLY A 182 5.57 -14.05 -6.71
CA GLY A 182 5.05 -14.46 -8.02
C GLY A 182 5.13 -13.38 -9.11
N ALA A 183 5.72 -12.21 -8.82
CA ALA A 183 5.82 -11.11 -9.77
C ALA A 183 6.99 -11.28 -10.74
N ALA A 184 6.86 -10.72 -11.93
CA ALA A 184 8.00 -10.43 -12.80
C ALA A 184 8.81 -9.30 -12.18
N ILE A 185 10.10 -9.51 -11.95
CA ILE A 185 10.98 -8.54 -11.26
C ILE A 185 12.03 -7.97 -12.19
N SER A 186 12.31 -6.67 -12.02
CA SER A 186 13.34 -5.92 -12.74
C SER A 186 14.49 -5.51 -11.81
N GLU A 187 15.64 -5.17 -12.38
CA GLU A 187 16.76 -4.65 -11.58
C GLU A 187 16.41 -3.33 -10.85
N PRO A 188 15.68 -2.37 -11.46
CA PRO A 188 15.22 -1.20 -10.72
C PRO A 188 14.38 -1.55 -9.50
N MET A 189 13.45 -2.51 -9.57
CA MET A 189 12.67 -2.96 -8.41
C MET A 189 13.61 -3.49 -7.31
N ILE A 190 14.54 -4.39 -7.64
CA ILE A 190 15.50 -4.94 -6.69
C ILE A 190 16.30 -3.82 -6.00
N GLN A 191 16.73 -2.82 -6.77
CA GLN A 191 17.47 -1.68 -6.24
C GLN A 191 16.65 -0.87 -5.24
N ARG A 192 15.38 -0.51 -5.58
CA ARG A 192 14.49 0.27 -4.69
C ARG A 192 14.20 -0.47 -3.39
N TYR A 193 13.81 -1.73 -3.50
CA TYR A 193 13.56 -2.54 -2.32
C TYR A 193 14.83 -2.76 -1.47
N SER A 194 16.02 -2.89 -2.10
CA SER A 194 17.28 -2.96 -1.36
C SER A 194 17.57 -1.66 -0.60
N GLN A 195 17.30 -0.51 -1.20
CA GLN A 195 17.44 0.80 -0.56
C GLN A 195 16.53 0.93 0.66
N LEU A 196 15.27 0.48 0.56
CA LEU A 196 14.31 0.50 1.67
C LEU A 196 14.68 -0.48 2.79
N ILE A 197 14.92 -1.75 2.44
CA ILE A 197 15.21 -2.82 3.42
C ILE A 197 16.53 -2.56 4.14
N SER A 198 17.46 -1.79 3.56
CA SER A 198 18.70 -1.39 4.24
C SER A 198 18.49 -0.37 5.36
N GLN A 199 17.30 0.21 5.48
CA GLN A 199 16.95 1.20 6.50
C GLN A 199 16.32 0.52 7.71
N PRO A 200 16.94 0.57 8.91
CA PRO A 200 16.37 -0.07 10.11
C PRO A 200 14.97 0.45 10.46
N GLU A 201 14.72 1.75 10.27
CA GLU A 201 13.44 2.39 10.56
C GLU A 201 12.33 1.84 9.66
N HIS A 202 12.63 1.57 8.39
CA HIS A 202 11.68 0.97 7.45
C HIS A 202 11.34 -0.49 7.82
N ILE A 203 12.36 -1.27 8.21
CA ILE A 203 12.15 -2.65 8.70
C ILE A 203 11.31 -2.65 9.98
N GLU A 204 11.65 -1.78 10.94
CA GLU A 204 10.89 -1.67 12.18
C GLU A 204 9.43 -1.30 11.91
N GLY A 205 9.19 -0.29 11.08
CA GLY A 205 7.84 0.15 10.70
C GLY A 205 7.05 -0.94 9.99
N THR A 206 7.69 -1.67 9.06
CA THR A 206 7.11 -2.83 8.37
C THR A 206 6.68 -3.91 9.36
N LEU A 207 7.56 -4.29 10.30
CA LEU A 207 7.27 -5.29 11.33
C LEU A 207 6.17 -4.82 12.30
N ARG A 208 6.17 -3.54 12.69
CA ARG A 208 5.11 -2.95 13.53
C ARG A 208 3.76 -2.99 12.83
N MET A 209 3.72 -2.64 11.54
CA MET A 209 2.52 -2.73 10.72
C MET A 209 2.01 -4.18 10.69
N MET A 210 2.85 -5.16 10.33
CA MET A 210 2.47 -6.58 10.34
C MET A 210 1.99 -7.05 11.73
N GLY A 211 2.64 -6.59 12.79
CA GLY A 211 2.29 -6.91 14.18
C GLY A 211 1.00 -6.27 14.69
N GLY A 212 0.54 -5.19 14.07
CA GLY A 212 -0.70 -4.49 14.39
C GLY A 212 -1.85 -4.77 13.43
N TRP A 213 -1.62 -5.54 12.39
CA TRP A 213 -2.54 -5.71 11.27
C TRP A 213 -3.59 -6.78 11.54
N GLU A 214 -4.69 -6.40 12.18
CA GLU A 214 -5.80 -7.27 12.49
C GLU A 214 -6.92 -7.07 11.46
N LEU A 215 -7.04 -7.99 10.52
CA LEU A 215 -8.03 -7.92 9.43
C LEU A 215 -9.42 -8.43 9.83
N GLY A 216 -9.56 -9.07 10.98
CA GLY A 216 -10.83 -9.63 11.42
C GLY A 216 -11.94 -8.58 11.53
N LYS A 217 -11.63 -7.40 12.11
CA LYS A 217 -12.60 -6.31 12.19
C LYS A 217 -12.94 -5.74 10.82
N LEU A 218 -11.95 -5.54 9.95
CA LEU A 218 -12.23 -5.08 8.58
C LEU A 218 -13.14 -6.06 7.86
N ALA A 219 -12.87 -7.37 7.94
CA ALA A 219 -13.67 -8.40 7.28
C ALA A 219 -15.14 -8.38 7.73
N THR A 220 -15.42 -8.12 9.02
CA THR A 220 -16.80 -7.99 9.51
C THR A 220 -17.48 -6.70 9.06
N ASP A 221 -16.72 -5.63 8.85
CA ASP A 221 -17.23 -4.31 8.49
C ASP A 221 -17.39 -4.13 6.95
N LEU A 222 -16.88 -5.05 6.12
CA LEU A 222 -16.95 -4.96 4.65
C LEU A 222 -18.38 -4.81 4.12
N ALA A 223 -19.37 -5.38 4.82
CA ALA A 223 -20.78 -5.24 4.45
C ALA A 223 -21.33 -3.80 4.59
N GLN A 224 -20.61 -2.94 5.28
CA GLN A 224 -20.98 -1.53 5.49
C GLN A 224 -20.34 -0.60 4.43
N VAL A 225 -19.51 -1.11 3.55
CA VAL A 225 -18.88 -0.33 2.49
C VAL A 225 -19.93 0.10 1.47
N THR A 226 -20.14 1.39 1.33
CA THR A 226 -21.08 2.00 0.38
C THR A 226 -20.37 2.52 -0.88
N THR A 227 -19.07 2.81 -0.80
CA THR A 227 -18.26 3.21 -1.94
C THR A 227 -18.13 2.05 -2.93
N PRO A 228 -18.32 2.26 -4.24
CA PRO A 228 -18.04 1.25 -5.25
C PRO A 228 -16.61 0.73 -5.18
N VAL A 229 -16.42 -0.59 -5.16
CA VAL A 229 -15.10 -1.23 -5.09
C VAL A 229 -14.88 -2.15 -6.26
N HIS A 230 -13.74 -2.00 -6.94
CA HIS A 230 -13.25 -2.97 -7.91
C HIS A 230 -12.01 -3.68 -7.38
N LEU A 231 -12.04 -5.02 -7.38
CA LEU A 231 -10.99 -5.84 -6.81
C LEU A 231 -10.21 -6.57 -7.91
N ILE A 232 -8.91 -6.34 -7.95
CA ILE A 232 -8.01 -7.05 -8.85
C ILE A 232 -7.29 -8.13 -8.05
N GLY A 233 -7.41 -9.39 -8.49
CA GLY A 233 -6.60 -10.50 -8.04
C GLY A 233 -5.62 -10.93 -9.12
N SER A 234 -4.44 -11.39 -8.74
CA SER A 234 -3.40 -11.88 -9.66
C SER A 234 -3.24 -13.40 -9.56
N ALA A 235 -3.27 -14.11 -10.72
CA ALA A 235 -3.30 -15.57 -10.75
C ALA A 235 -2.03 -16.24 -10.18
N LYS A 236 -0.89 -15.53 -10.22
CA LYS A 236 0.40 -15.99 -9.67
C LYS A 236 0.77 -15.29 -8.36
N ASP A 237 -0.19 -14.66 -7.69
CA ASP A 237 0.05 -14.04 -6.39
C ASP A 237 0.19 -15.12 -5.31
N HIS A 238 1.41 -15.25 -4.75
CA HIS A 238 1.70 -16.19 -3.69
C HIS A 238 1.49 -15.61 -2.28
N ILE A 239 1.18 -14.30 -2.18
CA ILE A 239 0.96 -13.59 -0.90
C ILE A 239 -0.54 -13.49 -0.62
N VAL A 240 -1.31 -12.95 -1.59
CA VAL A 240 -2.76 -12.80 -1.51
C VAL A 240 -3.41 -13.50 -2.71
N PRO A 241 -3.76 -14.80 -2.60
CA PRO A 241 -4.35 -15.54 -3.71
C PRO A 241 -5.57 -14.83 -4.33
N ALA A 242 -5.68 -14.83 -5.66
CA ALA A 242 -6.73 -14.15 -6.40
C ALA A 242 -8.16 -14.52 -5.95
N THR A 243 -8.34 -15.74 -5.46
CA THR A 243 -9.62 -16.21 -4.89
C THR A 243 -10.12 -15.34 -3.72
N ARG A 244 -9.22 -14.62 -3.04
CA ARG A 244 -9.58 -13.72 -1.94
C ARG A 244 -10.29 -12.46 -2.45
N ALA A 245 -9.91 -11.94 -3.63
CA ALA A 245 -10.61 -10.84 -4.26
C ALA A 245 -12.06 -11.26 -4.56
N HIS A 246 -12.27 -12.42 -5.20
CA HIS A 246 -13.62 -12.94 -5.46
C HIS A 246 -14.40 -13.29 -4.19
N ARG A 247 -13.73 -13.71 -3.12
CA ARG A 247 -14.39 -13.92 -1.84
C ARG A 247 -14.87 -12.59 -1.24
N ALA A 248 -14.04 -11.55 -1.29
CA ALA A 248 -14.39 -10.24 -0.75
C ALA A 248 -15.60 -9.61 -1.46
N THR A 249 -15.89 -9.94 -2.74
CA THR A 249 -17.11 -9.44 -3.40
C THR A 249 -18.39 -9.97 -2.78
N ARG A 250 -18.35 -11.04 -2.01
CA ARG A 250 -19.53 -11.55 -1.30
C ARG A 250 -19.88 -10.69 -0.08
N ASP A 251 -18.85 -10.02 0.46
CA ASP A 251 -18.96 -9.26 1.70
C ASP A 251 -19.07 -7.74 1.42
N ILE A 252 -18.63 -7.25 0.24
CA ILE A 252 -18.70 -5.84 -0.16
C ILE A 252 -19.86 -5.64 -1.14
N PRO A 253 -20.93 -4.92 -0.76
CA PRO A 253 -22.09 -4.70 -1.64
C PRO A 253 -21.71 -4.00 -2.95
N GLY A 254 -22.24 -4.49 -4.08
CA GLY A 254 -22.03 -3.88 -5.40
C GLY A 254 -20.59 -3.93 -5.94
N SER A 255 -19.67 -4.60 -5.25
CA SER A 255 -18.29 -4.72 -5.72
C SER A 255 -18.16 -5.70 -6.89
N THR A 256 -17.11 -5.49 -7.69
CA THR A 256 -16.74 -6.38 -8.80
C THR A 256 -15.31 -6.87 -8.64
N ALA A 257 -14.98 -8.02 -9.22
CA ALA A 257 -13.63 -8.56 -9.18
C ALA A 257 -13.18 -9.11 -10.53
N VAL A 258 -11.89 -8.98 -10.80
CA VAL A 258 -11.22 -9.59 -11.96
C VAL A 258 -9.96 -10.34 -11.50
N THR A 259 -9.63 -11.42 -12.21
CA THR A 259 -8.35 -12.12 -12.04
C THR A 259 -7.46 -11.88 -13.24
N LEU A 260 -6.30 -11.25 -13.01
CA LEU A 260 -5.31 -11.05 -14.04
C LEU A 260 -4.43 -12.29 -14.22
N GLY A 261 -4.49 -12.91 -15.40
CA GLY A 261 -3.60 -14.01 -15.77
C GLY A 261 -2.14 -13.56 -15.88
N ASN A 262 -1.18 -14.47 -15.61
CA ASN A 262 0.27 -14.23 -15.65
C ASN A 262 0.77 -13.06 -14.77
N ALA A 263 0.00 -12.65 -13.76
CA ALA A 263 0.31 -11.57 -12.85
C ALA A 263 0.63 -12.11 -11.44
N GLY A 264 1.59 -11.51 -10.76
CA GLY A 264 1.91 -11.78 -9.37
C GLY A 264 1.51 -10.63 -8.45
N HIS A 265 1.95 -10.67 -7.18
CA HIS A 265 1.54 -9.69 -6.16
C HIS A 265 1.87 -8.24 -6.53
N LEU A 266 3.01 -8.01 -7.20
CA LEU A 266 3.48 -6.67 -7.57
C LEU A 266 3.13 -6.29 -9.03
N ILE A 267 1.95 -6.67 -9.50
CA ILE A 267 1.52 -6.41 -10.90
C ILE A 267 1.53 -4.92 -11.24
N HIS A 268 1.19 -4.04 -10.31
CA HIS A 268 1.17 -2.59 -10.50
C HIS A 268 2.57 -1.99 -10.75
N GLU A 269 3.62 -2.69 -10.34
CA GLU A 269 5.02 -2.35 -10.65
C GLU A 269 5.51 -3.03 -11.93
N ALA A 270 5.13 -4.30 -12.12
CA ALA A 270 5.60 -5.12 -13.24
C ALA A 270 4.91 -4.74 -14.56
N ASP A 271 3.65 -4.38 -14.51
CA ASP A 271 2.82 -3.97 -15.66
C ASP A 271 1.79 -2.91 -15.25
N PRO A 272 2.24 -1.67 -15.01
CA PRO A 272 1.36 -0.59 -14.58
C PRO A 272 0.30 -0.22 -15.63
N GLN A 273 0.56 -0.46 -16.93
CA GLN A 273 -0.40 -0.20 -17.99
C GLN A 273 -1.66 -1.05 -17.82
N ARG A 274 -1.51 -2.30 -17.45
CA ARG A 274 -2.64 -3.20 -17.24
C ARG A 274 -3.53 -2.76 -16.09
N ILE A 275 -2.93 -2.20 -15.03
CA ILE A 275 -3.71 -1.65 -13.91
C ILE A 275 -4.39 -0.34 -14.31
N PHE A 276 -3.72 0.48 -15.11
CA PHE A 276 -4.33 1.69 -15.68
C PHE A 276 -5.57 1.33 -16.51
N ASP A 277 -5.49 0.34 -17.41
CA ASP A 277 -6.61 -0.10 -18.25
C ASP A 277 -7.78 -0.60 -17.40
N GLU A 278 -7.51 -1.41 -16.35
CA GLU A 278 -8.55 -1.87 -15.42
C GLU A 278 -9.18 -0.71 -14.61
N PHE A 279 -8.39 0.29 -14.24
CA PHE A 279 -8.93 1.48 -13.59
C PHE A 279 -9.85 2.27 -14.53
N MET A 280 -9.46 2.47 -15.80
CA MET A 280 -10.30 3.16 -16.76
C MET A 280 -11.61 2.38 -17.02
N HIS A 281 -11.55 1.06 -17.18
CA HIS A 281 -12.73 0.22 -17.27
C HIS A 281 -13.63 0.28 -16.03
N PHE A 282 -13.03 0.45 -14.84
CA PHE A 282 -13.80 0.65 -13.63
C PHE A 282 -14.54 1.99 -13.64
N LEU A 283 -13.88 3.07 -14.07
CA LEU A 283 -14.51 4.40 -14.19
C LEU A 283 -15.69 4.40 -15.18
N ASP A 284 -15.56 3.71 -16.33
CA ASP A 284 -16.65 3.58 -17.32
C ASP A 284 -17.91 2.92 -16.73
N ARG A 285 -17.74 2.08 -15.70
CA ARG A 285 -18.86 1.44 -14.99
C ARG A 285 -19.47 2.28 -13.88
N LEU A 286 -18.79 3.34 -13.45
CA LEU A 286 -19.29 4.26 -12.42
C LEU A 286 -20.17 5.37 -13.02
N ASN A 287 -20.00 5.64 -14.33
CA ASN A 287 -20.79 6.61 -15.10
C ASN A 287 -22.03 5.95 -15.70
#